data_1b18bcaafbe401f06aef26a56982d10d
#
_entry.id   1b18bcaafbe401f06aef26a56982d10d
#
_cell.length_a   1.000
_cell.length_b   1.000
_cell.length_c   1.000
_cell.angle_alpha   90.00
_cell.angle_beta   90.00
_cell.angle_gamma   90.00
#
_symmetry.space_group_name_H-M   'P 1'
#
loop_
_entity.id
_entity.type
_entity.pdbx_description
1 polymer ?
#
loop_
_entity_poly.entity_id
_entity_poly.type
_entity_poly.pdbx_seq_one_letter_code
_entity_poly.pdbx_strand_id
1 'polypeptide(L)'
;MPRKRSYFRFWTRSGNCPGFPVVEFEATVWFWELDPSLLLDARLIWFAGGHSLDCQPQRKLHKGKMNNSDVIIIGAGPAGLACAASMGARGLKATVLEKENTVGSVWRRHYDRLHLHTDRGHSGLPGMAMPRTYPTYPSREQVVEYLESYAAHFRLQPVFNTTVLKIARNGSQWIADTNKEAVSAPVVVIATGWADFPYRPFWPGSDTFQGNLIHSSEYRNTSPYLDKRVLVVGFGNSGGEIALDLANARIDTTLAVRGTVQILPRDLLGIPILTWAIAQKSLPTGIVDFINAPVIRLAVGPIERFGLKRAAKGPRRMIEEDGRVPLLDIGTLAKIRDGSIKVRGGIDHFTPDGVVLSDHAAQKFDAVILATGFRPDLRELLPNMNGVLSQEGKPLVSGQATNEPGLYFCGLIASPTGQLREIGLEAKRISDLARQYVKSQKK
;
A
#
# COMPACT_ATOMS: atom_id res chain seq x y z
N MET A 1 -30.20 -26.01 43.65
CA MET A 1 -30.36 -26.98 42.54
C MET A 1 -29.06 -27.74 42.37
N PRO A 2 -29.04 -29.07 42.29
CA PRO A 2 -27.80 -29.85 42.30
C PRO A 2 -27.07 -29.76 40.95
N ARG A 3 -25.79 -29.44 41.04
CA ARG A 3 -24.87 -29.39 39.89
C ARG A 3 -24.52 -30.81 39.44
N LYS A 4 -24.81 -31.19 38.20
CA LYS A 4 -24.33 -32.46 37.62
C LYS A 4 -22.92 -32.27 37.08
N ARG A 5 -21.98 -33.08 37.55
CA ARG A 5 -20.63 -33.22 36.98
C ARG A 5 -20.64 -34.39 36.00
N SER A 6 -20.18 -34.15 34.76
CA SER A 6 -19.95 -35.22 33.81
C SER A 6 -18.46 -35.22 33.42
N TYR A 7 -17.85 -36.38 33.48
CA TYR A 7 -16.45 -36.61 33.10
C TYR A 7 -16.42 -37.29 31.75
N PHE A 8 -15.61 -36.76 30.85
CA PHE A 8 -15.37 -37.41 29.57
C PHE A 8 -13.88 -37.70 29.42
N ARG A 9 -13.53 -38.95 29.05
CA ARG A 9 -12.17 -39.34 28.67
C ARG A 9 -12.08 -39.37 27.15
N PHE A 10 -11.12 -38.66 26.64
CA PHE A 10 -10.83 -38.65 25.21
C PHE A 10 -9.48 -39.34 24.94
N TRP A 11 -9.49 -40.27 24.01
CA TRP A 11 -8.27 -40.88 23.49
C TRP A 11 -7.91 -40.21 22.17
N THR A 12 -6.72 -39.60 22.04
CA THR A 12 -6.19 -39.20 20.76
C THR A 12 -5.01 -40.09 20.38
N ARG A 13 -5.13 -40.78 19.27
CA ARG A 13 -3.99 -41.47 18.65
C ARG A 13 -3.23 -40.44 17.81
N SER A 14 -2.02 -40.04 18.23
CA SER A 14 -1.09 -39.36 17.38
C SER A 14 -0.50 -40.36 16.40
N GLY A 15 -0.71 -40.15 15.09
CA GLY A 15 -0.09 -40.97 14.06
C GLY A 15 1.44 -40.79 14.07
N ASN A 16 2.13 -41.91 14.15
CA ASN A 16 3.56 -42.12 13.83
C ASN A 16 4.56 -40.99 14.10
N CYS A 17 4.87 -40.77 15.38
CA CYS A 17 6.19 -40.23 15.80
C CYS A 17 6.76 -41.20 16.85
N PRO A 18 7.84 -41.91 16.60
CA PRO A 18 8.47 -42.77 17.60
C PRO A 18 9.20 -41.91 18.62
N GLY A 19 8.85 -42.05 19.91
CA GLY A 19 9.64 -41.52 21.01
C GLY A 19 8.96 -40.58 22.01
N PHE A 20 7.65 -40.37 21.97
CA PHE A 20 6.96 -39.56 22.97
C PHE A 20 6.03 -40.37 23.86
N PRO A 21 6.00 -40.07 25.19
CA PRO A 21 5.09 -40.71 26.12
C PRO A 21 3.63 -40.27 25.90
N VAL A 22 2.69 -41.18 26.13
CA VAL A 22 1.26 -40.90 26.14
C VAL A 22 0.96 -39.97 27.29
N VAL A 23 0.36 -38.82 27.04
CA VAL A 23 -0.07 -37.86 28.05
C VAL A 23 -1.60 -37.95 28.19
N GLU A 24 -2.06 -38.24 29.39
CA GLU A 24 -3.49 -38.21 29.75
C GLU A 24 -3.88 -36.79 30.20
N PHE A 25 -4.98 -36.30 29.67
CA PHE A 25 -5.58 -35.02 30.11
C PHE A 25 -6.97 -35.24 30.63
N GLU A 26 -7.23 -34.75 31.84
CA GLU A 26 -8.58 -34.63 32.39
C GLU A 26 -9.11 -33.21 32.18
N ALA A 27 -10.26 -33.08 31.53
CA ALA A 27 -10.94 -31.80 31.33
C ALA A 27 -12.28 -31.80 32.06
N THR A 28 -12.50 -30.79 32.90
CA THR A 28 -13.80 -30.58 33.58
C THR A 28 -14.58 -29.53 32.78
N VAL A 29 -15.75 -29.92 32.27
CA VAL A 29 -16.64 -29.05 31.49
C VAL A 29 -17.85 -28.67 32.32
N TRP A 30 -18.16 -27.38 32.40
CA TRP A 30 -19.36 -26.87 33.08
C TRP A 30 -20.42 -26.56 32.02
N PHE A 31 -21.63 -27.18 32.18
CA PHE A 31 -22.79 -26.88 31.33
C PHE A 31 -23.75 -25.93 32.05
N TRP A 32 -24.19 -24.90 31.31
CA TRP A 32 -25.36 -24.11 31.64
C TRP A 32 -26.52 -24.65 30.79
N GLU A 33 -27.67 -24.83 31.37
CA GLU A 33 -28.87 -25.23 30.62
C GLU A 33 -29.23 -24.14 29.61
N LEU A 34 -29.10 -24.45 28.33
CA LEU A 34 -29.60 -23.68 27.20
C LEU A 34 -30.77 -24.43 26.56
N ASP A 35 -31.78 -23.67 26.13
CA ASP A 35 -33.02 -24.12 25.51
C ASP A 35 -32.72 -25.04 24.30
N PRO A 36 -33.34 -26.21 24.17
CA PRO A 36 -33.08 -27.20 23.12
C PRO A 36 -33.47 -26.75 21.70
N SER A 37 -34.12 -25.60 21.51
CA SER A 37 -34.58 -25.12 20.19
C SER A 37 -33.52 -24.34 19.39
N LEU A 38 -32.27 -24.15 19.90
CA LEU A 38 -31.19 -23.38 19.27
C LEU A 38 -29.99 -24.23 18.85
N LEU A 39 -30.18 -25.50 18.55
CA LEU A 39 -29.11 -26.38 18.03
C LEU A 39 -29.08 -26.39 16.50
N LEU A 40 -28.64 -25.32 15.90
CA LEU A 40 -28.07 -25.34 14.54
C LEU A 40 -26.96 -24.27 14.47
N ASP A 41 -25.73 -24.74 14.22
CA ASP A 41 -24.48 -23.97 14.10
C ASP A 41 -23.76 -23.54 15.40
N ALA A 42 -23.36 -24.49 16.23
CA ALA A 42 -22.33 -24.23 17.24
C ALA A 42 -20.94 -24.61 16.72
N ARG A 43 -20.18 -23.65 16.25
CA ARG A 43 -18.72 -23.77 16.14
C ARG A 43 -18.13 -23.65 17.53
N LEU A 44 -17.57 -24.75 18.05
CA LEU A 44 -16.84 -24.77 19.31
C LEU A 44 -15.61 -23.86 19.22
N ILE A 45 -15.65 -22.73 19.92
CA ILE A 45 -14.47 -21.88 20.16
C ILE A 45 -13.78 -22.42 21.41
N TRP A 46 -12.60 -22.99 21.22
CA TRP A 46 -11.72 -23.40 22.31
C TRP A 46 -10.93 -22.22 22.85
N PHE A 47 -11.14 -21.85 24.11
CA PHE A 47 -10.18 -21.08 24.88
C PHE A 47 -9.40 -22.05 25.79
N ALA A 48 -8.19 -22.41 25.37
CA ALA A 48 -7.20 -23.04 26.24
C ALA A 48 -6.11 -22.01 26.54
N GLY A 49 -6.13 -21.48 27.77
CA GLY A 49 -4.96 -20.80 28.33
C GLY A 49 -3.89 -21.84 28.66
N GLY A 50 -2.85 -21.93 27.85
CA GLY A 50 -1.72 -22.82 28.07
C GLY A 50 -0.83 -22.73 26.82
N HIS A 51 0.44 -22.42 27.02
CA HIS A 51 1.45 -22.31 25.98
C HIS A 51 1.37 -23.47 24.99
N SER A 52 0.87 -23.25 23.81
CA SER A 52 0.98 -24.19 22.70
C SER A 52 2.45 -24.16 22.24
N LEU A 53 3.17 -25.23 22.51
CA LEU A 53 4.34 -25.58 21.71
C LEU A 53 3.79 -25.92 20.29
N ASP A 54 3.79 -24.95 19.44
CA ASP A 54 3.44 -25.10 18.02
C ASP A 54 4.51 -25.98 17.39
N CYS A 55 4.27 -27.28 17.41
CA CYS A 55 5.02 -28.24 16.60
C CYS A 55 4.47 -28.11 15.17
N GLN A 56 4.74 -26.99 14.50
CA GLN A 56 4.57 -26.93 13.06
C GLN A 56 5.50 -28.00 12.46
N PRO A 57 4.98 -28.92 11.65
CA PRO A 57 5.85 -29.77 10.87
C PRO A 57 6.79 -28.85 10.10
N GLN A 58 8.08 -28.94 10.34
CA GLN A 58 9.08 -28.31 9.47
C GLN A 58 8.73 -28.76 8.05
N ARG A 59 7.99 -27.94 7.29
CA ARG A 59 7.87 -28.11 5.85
C ARG A 59 9.30 -28.18 5.37
N LYS A 60 9.75 -29.39 4.99
CA LYS A 60 11.03 -29.56 4.31
C LYS A 60 11.03 -28.52 3.22
N LEU A 61 11.97 -27.56 3.31
CA LEU A 61 12.22 -26.62 2.24
C LEU A 61 12.32 -27.47 0.98
N HIS A 62 11.29 -27.42 0.15
CA HIS A 62 11.33 -28.08 -1.14
C HIS A 62 12.56 -27.51 -1.84
N LYS A 63 13.46 -28.39 -2.28
CA LYS A 63 14.55 -28.00 -3.18
C LYS A 63 13.87 -27.35 -4.38
N GLY A 64 13.81 -26.00 -4.37
CA GLY A 64 13.18 -25.23 -5.43
C GLY A 64 13.74 -25.72 -6.76
N LYS A 65 12.86 -25.92 -7.73
CA LYS A 65 13.28 -26.18 -9.11
C LYS A 65 14.21 -25.02 -9.45
N MET A 66 15.50 -25.32 -9.70
CA MET A 66 16.47 -24.28 -10.07
C MET A 66 15.97 -23.65 -11.37
N ASN A 67 15.17 -22.59 -11.24
CA ASN A 67 14.88 -21.73 -12.37
C ASN A 67 16.22 -21.08 -12.74
N ASN A 68 16.58 -21.19 -14.01
CA ASN A 68 17.83 -20.64 -14.55
C ASN A 68 17.78 -19.10 -14.62
N SER A 69 17.26 -18.47 -13.56
CA SER A 69 17.08 -17.03 -13.41
C SER A 69 18.15 -16.44 -12.52
N ASP A 70 18.72 -15.31 -12.94
CA ASP A 70 19.68 -14.55 -12.13
C ASP A 70 18.97 -13.69 -11.06
N VAL A 71 17.69 -13.32 -11.31
CA VAL A 71 16.92 -12.39 -10.47
C VAL A 71 15.46 -12.83 -10.34
N ILE A 72 14.92 -12.80 -9.12
CA ILE A 72 13.48 -12.85 -8.86
C ILE A 72 13.00 -11.41 -8.62
N ILE A 73 11.91 -11.00 -9.28
CA ILE A 73 11.25 -9.72 -9.08
C ILE A 73 9.83 -9.98 -8.59
N ILE A 74 9.42 -9.34 -7.49
CA ILE A 74 8.11 -9.54 -6.89
C ILE A 74 7.21 -8.36 -7.16
N GLY A 75 6.17 -8.58 -7.97
CA GLY A 75 5.20 -7.61 -8.46
C GLY A 75 5.44 -7.21 -9.91
N ALA A 76 4.37 -7.16 -10.73
CA ALA A 76 4.36 -6.70 -12.11
C ALA A 76 3.69 -5.31 -12.27
N GLY A 77 3.85 -4.46 -11.26
CA GLY A 77 3.57 -3.03 -11.33
C GLY A 77 4.69 -2.26 -12.04
N PRO A 78 4.62 -0.92 -12.06
CA PRO A 78 5.63 -0.07 -12.72
C PRO A 78 7.07 -0.39 -12.28
N ALA A 79 7.28 -0.63 -10.98
CA ALA A 79 8.59 -0.92 -10.40
C ALA A 79 9.16 -2.26 -10.88
N GLY A 80 8.35 -3.32 -10.84
CA GLY A 80 8.78 -4.64 -11.27
C GLY A 80 9.05 -4.70 -12.78
N LEU A 81 8.19 -4.07 -13.59
CA LEU A 81 8.40 -3.99 -15.04
C LEU A 81 9.66 -3.19 -15.38
N ALA A 82 9.88 -2.04 -14.72
CA ALA A 82 11.08 -1.24 -14.91
C ALA A 82 12.37 -2.01 -14.52
N CYS A 83 12.32 -2.74 -13.40
CA CYS A 83 13.44 -3.61 -13.00
C CYS A 83 13.68 -4.72 -14.02
N ALA A 84 12.64 -5.43 -14.46
CA ALA A 84 12.77 -6.53 -15.43
C ALA A 84 13.38 -6.06 -16.76
N ALA A 85 12.89 -4.96 -17.31
CA ALA A 85 13.44 -4.36 -18.54
C ALA A 85 14.90 -3.91 -18.34
N SER A 86 15.21 -3.27 -17.21
CA SER A 86 16.57 -2.81 -16.90
C SER A 86 17.55 -3.98 -16.69
N MET A 87 17.09 -5.10 -16.08
CA MET A 87 17.87 -6.33 -15.92
C MET A 87 18.15 -6.96 -17.29
N GLY A 88 17.14 -7.09 -18.15
CA GLY A 88 17.28 -7.62 -19.51
C GLY A 88 18.29 -6.82 -20.34
N ALA A 89 18.26 -5.49 -20.26
CA ALA A 89 19.23 -4.61 -20.93
C ALA A 89 20.68 -4.82 -20.46
N ARG A 90 20.88 -5.47 -19.30
CA ARG A 90 22.19 -5.82 -18.72
C ARG A 90 22.58 -7.28 -18.87
N GLY A 91 21.76 -8.05 -19.61
CA GLY A 91 21.97 -9.48 -19.87
C GLY A 91 21.64 -10.38 -18.67
N LEU A 92 20.87 -9.90 -17.70
CA LEU A 92 20.36 -10.71 -16.59
C LEU A 92 19.00 -11.30 -16.92
N LYS A 93 18.82 -12.58 -16.61
CA LYS A 93 17.52 -13.26 -16.71
C LYS A 93 16.71 -13.01 -15.45
N ALA A 94 15.57 -12.35 -15.59
CA ALA A 94 14.67 -12.05 -14.48
C ALA A 94 13.37 -12.85 -14.60
N THR A 95 12.94 -13.46 -13.48
CA THR A 95 11.57 -14.00 -13.33
C THR A 95 10.75 -13.02 -12.52
N VAL A 96 9.67 -12.50 -13.11
CA VAL A 96 8.71 -11.61 -12.43
C VAL A 96 7.56 -12.45 -11.91
N LEU A 97 7.31 -12.40 -10.60
CA LEU A 97 6.19 -13.07 -9.94
C LEU A 97 5.10 -12.06 -9.64
N GLU A 98 3.87 -12.30 -10.12
CA GLU A 98 2.72 -11.43 -9.93
C GLU A 98 1.55 -12.22 -9.35
N LYS A 99 0.96 -11.73 -8.27
CA LYS A 99 -0.17 -12.39 -7.61
C LYS A 99 -1.47 -12.33 -8.41
N GLU A 100 -1.65 -11.27 -9.16
CA GLU A 100 -2.83 -11.06 -10.00
C GLU A 100 -2.64 -11.69 -11.39
N ASN A 101 -3.66 -11.59 -12.23
CA ASN A 101 -3.67 -12.18 -13.56
C ASN A 101 -3.21 -11.23 -14.69
N THR A 102 -2.73 -10.03 -14.34
CA THR A 102 -2.37 -8.99 -15.33
C THR A 102 -1.31 -8.05 -14.79
N VAL A 103 -0.60 -7.35 -15.68
CA VAL A 103 0.31 -6.27 -15.32
C VAL A 103 -0.46 -5.03 -14.87
N GLY A 104 0.13 -4.24 -13.97
CA GLY A 104 -0.45 -2.97 -13.53
C GLY A 104 -1.77 -3.12 -12.79
N SER A 105 -2.03 -4.27 -12.16
CA SER A 105 -3.28 -4.64 -11.49
C SER A 105 -3.76 -3.59 -10.48
N VAL A 106 -2.85 -2.96 -9.73
CA VAL A 106 -3.16 -1.89 -8.78
C VAL A 106 -3.77 -0.68 -9.49
N TRP A 107 -3.21 -0.28 -10.64
CA TRP A 107 -3.72 0.83 -11.43
C TRP A 107 -5.14 0.55 -11.94
N ARG A 108 -5.44 -0.68 -12.36
CA ARG A 108 -6.80 -1.09 -12.78
C ARG A 108 -7.82 -1.00 -11.65
N ARG A 109 -7.39 -1.21 -10.40
CA ARG A 109 -8.25 -1.17 -9.22
C ARG A 109 -8.47 0.22 -8.64
N HIS A 110 -7.78 1.24 -9.12
CA HIS A 110 -8.02 2.62 -8.69
C HIS A 110 -9.36 3.17 -9.23
N TYR A 111 -9.82 4.27 -8.64
CA TYR A 111 -11.06 4.94 -9.03
C TYR A 111 -10.98 5.52 -10.45
N ASP A 112 -12.17 5.61 -11.10
CA ASP A 112 -12.28 5.90 -12.53
C ASP A 112 -11.70 7.27 -12.91
N ARG A 113 -11.87 8.26 -12.06
CA ARG A 113 -11.36 9.62 -12.27
C ARG A 113 -9.85 9.76 -12.14
N LEU A 114 -9.12 8.78 -11.63
CA LEU A 114 -7.70 8.95 -11.34
C LEU A 114 -6.90 9.33 -12.58
N HIS A 115 -6.12 10.39 -12.43
CA HIS A 115 -5.08 10.80 -13.38
C HIS A 115 -3.72 10.78 -12.68
N LEU A 116 -2.65 10.61 -13.43
CA LEU A 116 -1.32 10.81 -12.88
C LEU A 116 -1.21 12.23 -12.31
N HIS A 117 -0.65 12.33 -11.12
CA HIS A 117 -0.33 13.62 -10.51
C HIS A 117 0.96 14.24 -11.07
N THR A 118 1.77 13.40 -11.73
CA THR A 118 3.01 13.79 -12.40
C THR A 118 2.80 13.82 -13.90
N ASP A 119 3.44 14.74 -14.58
CA ASP A 119 3.29 14.89 -16.02
C ASP A 119 3.93 13.72 -16.79
N ARG A 120 3.40 13.44 -18.00
CA ARG A 120 3.86 12.34 -18.85
C ARG A 120 5.33 12.44 -19.23
N GLY A 121 5.88 13.66 -19.29
CA GLY A 121 7.27 13.89 -19.71
C GLY A 121 8.27 13.35 -18.70
N HIS A 122 7.89 13.33 -17.42
CA HIS A 122 8.72 12.83 -16.33
C HIS A 122 8.28 11.45 -15.80
N SER A 123 7.22 10.87 -16.37
CA SER A 123 6.60 9.62 -15.83
C SER A 123 6.90 8.37 -16.69
N GLY A 124 7.72 8.49 -17.72
CA GLY A 124 8.16 7.36 -18.55
C GLY A 124 9.10 6.41 -17.77
N LEU A 125 8.95 5.11 -17.99
CA LEU A 125 9.85 4.09 -17.47
C LEU A 125 11.11 3.92 -18.33
N PRO A 126 12.18 3.27 -17.84
CA PRO A 126 13.43 3.10 -18.59
C PRO A 126 13.25 2.50 -19.98
N GLY A 127 13.80 3.18 -20.97
CA GLY A 127 13.79 2.71 -22.36
C GLY A 127 12.51 2.96 -23.15
N MET A 128 11.43 3.46 -22.52
CA MET A 128 10.18 3.78 -23.21
C MET A 128 9.50 4.99 -22.56
N ALA A 129 9.42 6.10 -23.27
CA ALA A 129 8.67 7.28 -22.81
C ALA A 129 7.15 7.03 -22.93
N MET A 130 6.35 7.77 -22.16
CA MET A 130 4.91 7.79 -22.40
C MET A 130 4.57 8.41 -23.75
N PRO A 131 3.52 7.93 -24.44
CA PRO A 131 3.11 8.45 -25.75
C PRO A 131 2.87 9.96 -25.72
N ARG A 132 3.34 10.68 -26.75
CA ARG A 132 3.13 12.12 -26.87
C ARG A 132 1.65 12.49 -27.11
N THR A 133 0.86 11.52 -27.57
CA THR A 133 -0.60 11.64 -27.75
C THR A 133 -1.39 11.70 -26.45
N TYR A 134 -0.79 11.25 -25.33
CA TYR A 134 -1.43 11.36 -24.04
C TYR A 134 -1.48 12.82 -23.57
N PRO A 135 -2.48 13.19 -22.75
CA PRO A 135 -2.53 14.51 -22.11
C PRO A 135 -1.33 14.70 -21.17
N THR A 136 -1.09 15.92 -20.71
CA THR A 136 -0.02 16.23 -19.75
C THR A 136 -0.09 15.32 -18.51
N TYR A 137 -1.28 15.04 -18.05
CA TYR A 137 -1.58 14.15 -16.91
C TYR A 137 -2.42 12.98 -17.43
N PRO A 138 -1.80 11.84 -17.75
CA PRO A 138 -2.51 10.67 -18.27
C PRO A 138 -3.55 10.11 -17.32
N SER A 139 -4.66 9.62 -17.86
CA SER A 139 -5.68 8.94 -17.08
C SER A 139 -5.20 7.57 -16.57
N ARG A 140 -5.94 7.02 -15.63
CA ARG A 140 -5.74 5.67 -15.13
C ARG A 140 -5.64 4.63 -16.26
N GLU A 141 -6.58 4.69 -17.21
CA GLU A 141 -6.63 3.79 -18.37
C GLU A 141 -5.38 3.92 -19.22
N GLN A 142 -4.94 5.16 -19.49
CA GLN A 142 -3.72 5.42 -20.26
C GLN A 142 -2.45 4.94 -19.56
N VAL A 143 -2.43 5.00 -18.22
CA VAL A 143 -1.31 4.41 -17.45
C VAL A 143 -1.32 2.88 -17.57
N VAL A 144 -2.49 2.25 -17.50
CA VAL A 144 -2.62 0.79 -17.68
C VAL A 144 -2.17 0.39 -19.09
N GLU A 145 -2.68 1.06 -20.13
CA GLU A 145 -2.29 0.83 -21.51
C GLU A 145 -0.78 0.99 -21.73
N TYR A 146 -0.20 2.02 -21.12
CA TYR A 146 1.25 2.23 -21.16
C TYR A 146 2.03 1.07 -20.52
N LEU A 147 1.59 0.55 -19.36
CA LEU A 147 2.26 -0.56 -18.68
C LEU A 147 2.14 -1.86 -19.47
N GLU A 148 1.02 -2.12 -20.11
CA GLU A 148 0.84 -3.27 -21.00
C GLU A 148 1.74 -3.17 -22.23
N SER A 149 1.74 -1.99 -22.87
CA SER A 149 2.61 -1.69 -24.01
C SER A 149 4.09 -1.81 -23.62
N TYR A 150 4.45 -1.36 -22.41
CA TYR A 150 5.81 -1.48 -21.88
C TYR A 150 6.21 -2.96 -21.71
N ALA A 151 5.35 -3.77 -21.10
CA ALA A 151 5.61 -5.20 -20.94
C ALA A 151 5.76 -5.91 -22.31
N ALA A 152 4.90 -5.58 -23.27
CA ALA A 152 4.96 -6.12 -24.63
C ALA A 152 6.24 -5.69 -25.36
N HIS A 153 6.60 -4.39 -25.31
CA HIS A 153 7.79 -3.84 -25.96
C HIS A 153 9.08 -4.54 -25.51
N PHE A 154 9.23 -4.77 -24.22
CA PHE A 154 10.38 -5.48 -23.65
C PHE A 154 10.20 -7.00 -23.57
N ARG A 155 9.10 -7.55 -24.14
CA ARG A 155 8.77 -8.98 -24.13
C ARG A 155 8.83 -9.60 -22.75
N LEU A 156 8.37 -8.83 -21.73
CA LEU A 156 8.32 -9.31 -20.36
C LEU A 156 7.17 -10.31 -20.20
N GLN A 157 7.45 -11.43 -19.55
CA GLN A 157 6.47 -12.49 -19.30
C GLN A 157 6.35 -12.74 -17.80
N PRO A 158 5.57 -11.94 -17.05
CA PRO A 158 5.34 -12.20 -15.64
C PRO A 158 4.63 -13.53 -15.42
N VAL A 159 5.01 -14.25 -14.36
CA VAL A 159 4.33 -15.45 -13.91
C VAL A 159 3.15 -15.03 -13.06
N PHE A 160 1.99 -14.93 -13.69
CA PHE A 160 0.75 -14.48 -13.06
C PHE A 160 0.14 -15.51 -12.09
N ASN A 161 -0.81 -15.05 -11.25
CA ASN A 161 -1.49 -15.85 -10.23
C ASN A 161 -0.47 -16.58 -9.32
N THR A 162 0.63 -15.89 -9.01
CA THR A 162 1.73 -16.43 -8.22
C THR A 162 2.02 -15.49 -7.05
N THR A 163 1.41 -15.81 -5.92
CA THR A 163 1.59 -15.06 -4.68
C THR A 163 2.83 -15.54 -3.96
N VAL A 164 3.78 -14.62 -3.72
CA VAL A 164 4.93 -14.90 -2.85
C VAL A 164 4.48 -14.75 -1.41
N LEU A 165 4.66 -15.80 -0.63
CA LEU A 165 4.23 -15.88 0.76
C LEU A 165 5.35 -15.49 1.72
N LYS A 166 6.57 -15.88 1.39
CA LYS A 166 7.76 -15.67 2.22
C LYS A 166 9.02 -15.66 1.37
N ILE A 167 10.00 -14.88 1.80
CA ILE A 167 11.33 -14.84 1.21
C ILE A 167 12.34 -15.15 2.29
N ALA A 168 13.22 -16.08 2.00
CA ALA A 168 14.29 -16.49 2.89
C ALA A 168 15.60 -16.65 2.12
N ARG A 169 16.73 -16.52 2.81
CA ARG A 169 18.04 -16.77 2.26
C ARG A 169 18.51 -18.18 2.60
N ASN A 170 19.07 -18.88 1.63
CA ASN A 170 19.70 -20.18 1.80
C ASN A 170 21.09 -20.15 1.11
N GLY A 171 22.14 -19.99 1.90
CA GLY A 171 23.48 -19.80 1.36
C GLY A 171 23.59 -18.55 0.49
N SER A 172 23.98 -18.71 -0.76
CA SER A 172 24.10 -17.63 -1.76
C SER A 172 22.80 -17.36 -2.52
N GLN A 173 21.72 -18.09 -2.25
CA GLN A 173 20.46 -18.01 -2.97
C GLN A 173 19.35 -17.41 -2.11
N TRP A 174 18.51 -16.60 -2.72
CA TRP A 174 17.22 -16.21 -2.19
C TRP A 174 16.16 -17.20 -2.65
N ILE A 175 15.29 -17.61 -1.75
CA ILE A 175 14.16 -18.52 -2.02
C ILE A 175 12.88 -17.72 -1.79
N ALA A 176 12.05 -17.63 -2.80
CA ALA A 176 10.70 -17.11 -2.74
C ALA A 176 9.72 -18.29 -2.64
N ASP A 177 9.15 -18.51 -1.47
CA ASP A 177 8.07 -19.48 -1.27
C ASP A 177 6.78 -18.88 -1.85
N THR A 178 6.08 -19.64 -2.69
CA THR A 178 4.87 -19.16 -3.35
C THR A 178 3.68 -20.06 -3.06
N ASN A 179 2.48 -19.64 -3.48
CA ASN A 179 1.29 -20.48 -3.49
C ASN A 179 1.38 -21.66 -4.49
N LYS A 180 2.44 -21.71 -5.30
CA LYS A 180 2.76 -22.79 -6.23
C LYS A 180 4.08 -23.45 -5.82
N GLU A 181 5.10 -23.38 -6.66
CA GLU A 181 6.45 -23.89 -6.38
C GLU A 181 7.37 -22.78 -5.88
N ALA A 182 8.32 -23.13 -5.03
CA ALA A 182 9.35 -22.19 -4.60
C ALA A 182 10.30 -21.85 -5.77
N VAL A 183 10.67 -20.60 -5.89
CA VAL A 183 11.59 -20.08 -6.91
C VAL A 183 12.85 -19.59 -6.23
N SER A 184 14.02 -19.90 -6.80
CA SER A 184 15.30 -19.46 -6.25
C SER A 184 16.15 -18.69 -7.26
N ALA A 185 16.87 -17.67 -6.78
CA ALA A 185 17.85 -16.91 -7.55
C ALA A 185 18.85 -16.23 -6.62
N PRO A 186 20.08 -15.88 -7.10
CA PRO A 186 21.04 -15.12 -6.29
C PRO A 186 20.57 -13.71 -5.94
N VAL A 187 19.61 -13.15 -6.66
CA VAL A 187 19.11 -11.79 -6.44
C VAL A 187 17.58 -11.80 -6.32
N VAL A 188 17.05 -11.00 -5.38
CA VAL A 188 15.62 -10.73 -5.25
C VAL A 188 15.35 -9.23 -5.20
N VAL A 189 14.33 -8.77 -5.93
CA VAL A 189 13.85 -7.38 -5.93
C VAL A 189 12.42 -7.35 -5.46
N ILE A 190 12.16 -6.63 -4.38
CA ILE A 190 10.81 -6.39 -3.85
C ILE A 190 10.25 -5.14 -4.53
N ALA A 191 9.21 -5.32 -5.35
CA ALA A 191 8.54 -4.30 -6.14
C ALA A 191 7.01 -4.34 -5.96
N THR A 192 6.57 -4.73 -4.75
CA THR A 192 5.16 -5.00 -4.40
C THR A 192 4.29 -3.74 -4.34
N GLY A 193 4.90 -2.55 -4.20
CA GLY A 193 4.16 -1.31 -3.97
C GLY A 193 3.50 -1.22 -2.59
N TRP A 194 2.56 -0.27 -2.42
CA TRP A 194 1.93 0.04 -1.12
C TRP A 194 0.45 -0.32 -1.05
N ALA A 195 -0.20 -0.54 -2.19
CA ALA A 195 -1.66 -0.56 -2.29
C ALA A 195 -2.35 -1.77 -1.63
N ASP A 196 -1.57 -2.78 -1.24
CA ASP A 196 -2.10 -3.97 -0.57
C ASP A 196 -2.23 -3.82 0.95
N PHE A 197 -1.85 -2.66 1.50
CA PHE A 197 -1.84 -2.39 2.93
C PHE A 197 -2.72 -1.18 3.27
N PRO A 198 -4.05 -1.22 3.01
CA PRO A 198 -4.95 -0.12 3.34
C PRO A 198 -4.97 0.09 4.85
N TYR A 199 -4.75 1.32 5.29
CA TYR A 199 -4.79 1.64 6.70
C TYR A 199 -6.20 2.03 7.14
N ARG A 200 -6.82 1.21 7.97
CA ARG A 200 -8.12 1.46 8.59
C ARG A 200 -7.94 1.72 10.08
N PRO A 201 -7.90 2.98 10.53
CA PRO A 201 -7.88 3.29 11.96
C PRO A 201 -9.14 2.75 12.63
N PHE A 202 -9.00 2.37 13.87
CA PHE A 202 -10.15 2.05 14.72
C PHE A 202 -10.71 3.33 15.36
N TRP A 203 -12.04 3.44 15.36
CA TRP A 203 -12.77 4.42 16.15
C TRP A 203 -13.86 3.72 16.96
N PRO A 204 -14.13 4.17 18.23
CA PRO A 204 -15.26 3.66 18.99
C PRO A 204 -16.55 3.75 18.16
N GLY A 205 -17.37 2.71 18.19
CA GLY A 205 -18.66 2.64 17.50
C GLY A 205 -18.60 2.39 15.99
N SER A 206 -17.41 2.25 15.39
CA SER A 206 -17.28 2.02 13.94
C SER A 206 -17.92 0.69 13.47
N ASP A 207 -18.02 -0.28 14.35
CA ASP A 207 -18.67 -1.58 14.15
C ASP A 207 -20.21 -1.53 14.21
N THR A 208 -20.77 -0.47 14.81
CA THR A 208 -22.22 -0.25 14.90
C THR A 208 -22.77 0.67 13.82
N PHE A 209 -21.91 1.29 13.02
CA PHE A 209 -22.33 2.20 11.96
C PHE A 209 -23.11 1.47 10.88
N GLN A 210 -24.33 1.93 10.62
CA GLN A 210 -25.26 1.30 9.68
C GLN A 210 -25.08 1.76 8.22
N GLY A 211 -24.32 2.84 8.00
CA GLY A 211 -23.97 3.33 6.69
C GLY A 211 -22.85 2.53 6.04
N ASN A 212 -22.49 2.93 4.82
CA ASN A 212 -21.40 2.29 4.08
C ASN A 212 -20.04 2.81 4.56
N LEU A 213 -19.21 1.96 5.18
CA LEU A 213 -17.85 2.29 5.62
C LEU A 213 -16.82 1.55 4.77
N ILE A 214 -16.15 2.27 3.87
CA ILE A 214 -15.13 1.72 2.97
C ILE A 214 -13.78 2.43 3.09
N HIS A 215 -12.72 1.77 2.64
CA HIS A 215 -11.44 2.42 2.41
C HIS A 215 -11.38 2.99 0.97
N SER A 216 -10.57 4.05 0.75
CA SER A 216 -10.40 4.67 -0.58
C SER A 216 -9.94 3.70 -1.68
N SER A 217 -9.31 2.57 -1.33
CA SER A 217 -8.96 1.50 -2.28
C SER A 217 -10.18 0.76 -2.86
N GLU A 218 -11.34 0.88 -2.22
CA GLU A 218 -12.59 0.25 -2.64
C GLU A 218 -13.51 1.23 -3.40
N TYR A 219 -13.23 2.54 -3.28
CA TYR A 219 -13.94 3.56 -4.05
C TYR A 219 -13.65 3.40 -5.55
N ARG A 220 -14.71 3.51 -6.39
CA ARG A 220 -14.60 3.45 -7.85
C ARG A 220 -15.09 4.72 -8.53
N ASN A 221 -16.31 5.11 -8.23
CA ASN A 221 -16.95 6.29 -8.80
C ASN A 221 -18.10 6.76 -7.91
N THR A 222 -18.79 7.81 -8.35
CA THR A 222 -19.84 8.48 -7.60
C THR A 222 -21.20 7.75 -7.57
N SER A 223 -21.43 6.80 -8.49
CA SER A 223 -22.75 6.18 -8.68
C SER A 223 -23.41 5.61 -7.40
N PRO A 224 -22.67 4.90 -6.50
CA PRO A 224 -23.23 4.36 -5.27
C PRO A 224 -23.62 5.43 -4.24
N TYR A 225 -23.22 6.69 -4.45
CA TYR A 225 -23.31 7.77 -3.47
C TYR A 225 -24.28 8.88 -3.87
N LEU A 226 -25.00 8.74 -4.98
CA LEU A 226 -26.02 9.69 -5.41
C LEU A 226 -27.06 9.88 -4.29
N ASP A 227 -27.45 11.12 -4.05
CA ASP A 227 -28.41 11.55 -3.02
C ASP A 227 -28.02 11.18 -1.58
N LYS A 228 -26.74 10.87 -1.34
CA LYS A 228 -26.19 10.51 -0.02
C LYS A 228 -25.35 11.63 0.58
N ARG A 229 -25.28 11.64 1.91
CA ARG A 229 -24.35 12.45 2.68
C ARG A 229 -23.08 11.64 2.88
N VAL A 230 -21.97 12.09 2.31
CA VAL A 230 -20.70 11.33 2.32
C VAL A 230 -19.65 12.06 3.11
N LEU A 231 -19.04 11.35 4.06
CA LEU A 231 -17.85 11.79 4.77
C LEU A 231 -16.60 11.17 4.14
N VAL A 232 -15.66 11.99 3.70
CA VAL A 232 -14.33 11.54 3.28
C VAL A 232 -13.34 11.85 4.40
N VAL A 233 -12.64 10.83 4.90
CA VAL A 233 -11.73 10.95 6.05
C VAL A 233 -10.29 11.01 5.57
N GLY A 234 -9.65 12.17 5.76
CA GLY A 234 -8.27 12.42 5.35
C GLY A 234 -8.15 13.38 4.16
N PHE A 235 -7.05 14.13 4.13
CA PHE A 235 -6.79 15.18 3.14
C PHE A 235 -5.42 14.97 2.47
N GLY A 236 -5.19 13.76 1.96
CA GLY A 236 -4.15 13.44 0.99
C GLY A 236 -4.72 13.48 -0.44
N ASN A 237 -3.91 13.07 -1.43
CA ASN A 237 -4.33 13.09 -2.84
C ASN A 237 -5.64 12.30 -3.06
N SER A 238 -5.75 11.07 -2.54
CA SER A 238 -6.99 10.29 -2.66
C SER A 238 -8.19 10.98 -2.00
N GLY A 239 -8.01 11.54 -0.79
CA GLY A 239 -9.12 12.22 -0.09
C GLY A 239 -9.59 13.48 -0.81
N GLY A 240 -8.66 14.30 -1.30
CA GLY A 240 -8.98 15.49 -2.08
C GLY A 240 -9.66 15.16 -3.40
N GLU A 241 -9.17 14.17 -4.14
CA GLU A 241 -9.74 13.77 -5.43
C GLU A 241 -11.12 13.10 -5.30
N ILE A 242 -11.30 12.22 -4.33
CA ILE A 242 -12.60 11.56 -4.08
C ILE A 242 -13.63 12.62 -3.65
N ALA A 243 -13.27 13.55 -2.76
CA ALA A 243 -14.16 14.63 -2.38
C ALA A 243 -14.52 15.54 -3.57
N LEU A 244 -13.56 15.84 -4.44
CA LEU A 244 -13.77 16.59 -5.66
C LEU A 244 -14.69 15.84 -6.65
N ASP A 245 -14.54 14.53 -6.77
CA ASP A 245 -15.37 13.70 -7.63
C ASP A 245 -16.82 13.71 -7.16
N LEU A 246 -17.05 13.48 -5.87
CA LEU A 246 -18.38 13.53 -5.23
C LEU A 246 -19.01 14.92 -5.37
N ALA A 247 -18.28 15.99 -5.10
CA ALA A 247 -18.78 17.36 -5.21
C ALA A 247 -19.13 17.74 -6.66
N ASN A 248 -18.38 17.28 -7.66
CA ASN A 248 -18.72 17.48 -9.07
C ASN A 248 -20.00 16.75 -9.47
N ALA A 249 -20.32 15.62 -8.84
CA ALA A 249 -21.60 14.92 -8.99
C ALA A 249 -22.72 15.52 -8.11
N ARG A 250 -22.48 16.66 -7.43
CA ARG A 250 -23.42 17.37 -6.54
C ARG A 250 -23.85 16.55 -5.31
N ILE A 251 -23.00 15.62 -4.87
CA ILE A 251 -23.23 14.81 -3.67
C ILE A 251 -22.87 15.65 -2.43
N ASP A 252 -23.66 15.60 -1.37
CA ASP A 252 -23.39 16.28 -0.11
C ASP A 252 -22.08 15.73 0.53
N THR A 253 -20.99 16.45 0.35
CA THR A 253 -19.64 15.99 0.66
C THR A 253 -19.04 16.76 1.82
N THR A 254 -18.59 16.04 2.84
CA THR A 254 -17.83 16.57 3.97
C THR A 254 -16.45 15.92 4.01
N LEU A 255 -15.41 16.74 4.25
CA LEU A 255 -14.04 16.29 4.49
C LEU A 255 -13.71 16.36 5.98
N ALA A 256 -13.34 15.23 6.59
CA ALA A 256 -12.80 15.20 7.94
C ALA A 256 -11.26 15.33 7.91
N VAL A 257 -10.75 16.44 8.44
CA VAL A 257 -9.32 16.78 8.42
C VAL A 257 -8.80 16.97 9.85
N ARG A 258 -8.08 15.97 10.37
CA ARG A 258 -7.60 15.98 11.76
C ARG A 258 -6.39 16.90 12.00
N GLY A 259 -5.46 16.86 11.08
CA GLY A 259 -4.14 17.46 11.28
C GLY A 259 -3.85 18.63 10.34
N THR A 260 -2.59 19.05 10.37
CA THR A 260 -2.08 20.06 9.44
C THR A 260 -1.90 19.48 8.05
N VAL A 261 -2.08 20.33 7.03
CA VAL A 261 -2.02 19.94 5.62
C VAL A 261 -0.96 20.75 4.87
N GLN A 262 -0.37 20.10 3.85
CA GLN A 262 0.39 20.80 2.81
C GLN A 262 -0.31 20.62 1.48
N ILE A 263 -0.47 21.70 0.76
CA ILE A 263 -1.16 21.76 -0.54
C ILE A 263 -0.23 22.44 -1.52
N LEU A 264 -0.08 21.82 -2.67
CA LEU A 264 0.66 22.34 -3.81
C LEU A 264 -0.26 22.51 -5.00
N PRO A 265 -0.15 23.57 -5.77
CA PRO A 265 -0.79 23.61 -7.08
C PRO A 265 -0.15 22.53 -7.96
N ARG A 266 -0.96 21.85 -8.79
CA ARG A 266 -0.43 20.84 -9.73
C ARG A 266 0.47 21.51 -10.78
N ASP A 267 0.07 22.70 -11.22
CA ASP A 267 0.83 23.54 -12.14
C ASP A 267 1.12 24.91 -11.51
N LEU A 268 2.34 25.40 -11.67
CA LEU A 268 2.76 26.73 -11.25
C LEU A 268 3.22 27.51 -12.48
N LEU A 269 2.56 28.63 -12.78
CA LEU A 269 2.83 29.44 -13.99
C LEU A 269 2.73 28.62 -15.29
N GLY A 270 1.80 27.66 -15.35
CA GLY A 270 1.63 26.77 -16.51
C GLY A 270 2.67 25.65 -16.63
N ILE A 271 3.58 25.53 -15.68
CA ILE A 271 4.62 24.50 -15.65
C ILE A 271 4.28 23.49 -14.53
N PRO A 272 4.30 22.17 -14.81
CA PRO A 272 4.09 21.14 -13.79
C PRO A 272 4.99 21.34 -12.58
N ILE A 273 4.42 21.23 -11.36
CA ILE A 273 5.17 21.43 -10.11
C ILE A 273 6.36 20.47 -9.99
N LEU A 274 6.24 19.29 -10.60
CA LEU A 274 7.31 18.29 -10.64
C LEU A 274 8.56 18.81 -11.38
N THR A 275 8.40 19.57 -12.46
CA THR A 275 9.51 20.17 -13.20
C THR A 275 10.32 21.11 -12.29
N TRP A 276 9.62 21.92 -11.47
CA TRP A 276 10.27 22.77 -10.47
C TRP A 276 11.00 21.94 -9.40
N ALA A 277 10.38 20.87 -8.90
CA ALA A 277 11.01 19.99 -7.93
C ALA A 277 12.27 19.31 -8.47
N ILE A 278 12.26 18.89 -9.74
CA ILE A 278 13.43 18.29 -10.40
C ILE A 278 14.54 19.31 -10.60
N ALA A 279 14.22 20.53 -11.04
CA ALA A 279 15.20 21.61 -11.23
C ALA A 279 15.92 21.96 -9.91
N GLN A 280 15.21 21.89 -8.80
CA GLN A 280 15.73 22.22 -7.45
C GLN A 280 16.30 21.00 -6.70
N LYS A 281 16.40 19.80 -7.32
CA LYS A 281 16.78 18.57 -6.63
C LYS A 281 18.14 18.61 -5.93
N SER A 282 19.11 19.37 -6.49
CA SER A 282 20.47 19.47 -5.96
C SER A 282 20.62 20.50 -4.82
N LEU A 283 19.58 21.30 -4.55
CA LEU A 283 19.60 22.27 -3.46
C LEU A 283 19.23 21.59 -2.13
N PRO A 284 19.79 22.06 -0.99
CA PRO A 284 19.39 21.61 0.33
C PRO A 284 17.88 21.82 0.58
N THR A 285 17.23 20.84 1.23
CA THR A 285 15.77 20.82 1.46
C THR A 285 15.25 22.07 2.15
N GLY A 286 15.96 22.57 3.18
CA GLY A 286 15.56 23.80 3.89
C GLY A 286 15.57 25.04 2.99
N ILE A 287 16.52 25.14 2.05
CA ILE A 287 16.60 26.24 1.10
C ILE A 287 15.43 26.17 0.11
N VAL A 288 15.14 24.98 -0.42
CA VAL A 288 14.03 24.75 -1.36
C VAL A 288 12.69 25.12 -0.71
N ASP A 289 12.44 24.63 0.48
CA ASP A 289 11.20 24.92 1.21
C ASP A 289 11.07 26.42 1.56
N PHE A 290 12.18 27.07 1.93
CA PHE A 290 12.19 28.51 2.25
C PHE A 290 11.88 29.37 1.02
N ILE A 291 12.53 29.10 -0.13
CA ILE A 291 12.31 29.86 -1.36
C ILE A 291 10.89 29.66 -1.90
N ASN A 292 10.37 28.43 -1.84
CA ASN A 292 9.06 28.10 -2.39
C ASN A 292 7.89 28.50 -1.46
N ALA A 293 8.09 28.69 -0.17
CA ALA A 293 7.02 28.98 0.79
C ALA A 293 6.16 30.21 0.40
N PRO A 294 6.71 31.39 0.06
CA PRO A 294 5.89 32.54 -0.32
C PRO A 294 5.11 32.31 -1.62
N VAL A 295 5.70 31.64 -2.60
CA VAL A 295 5.06 31.36 -3.88
C VAL A 295 3.88 30.38 -3.69
N ILE A 296 4.09 29.31 -2.90
CA ILE A 296 3.04 28.34 -2.57
C ILE A 296 1.92 29.02 -1.77
N ARG A 297 2.27 29.88 -0.82
CA ARG A 297 1.26 30.66 -0.04
C ARG A 297 0.41 31.53 -0.93
N LEU A 298 1.01 32.21 -1.89
CA LEU A 298 0.28 33.06 -2.83
C LEU A 298 -0.65 32.23 -3.73
N ALA A 299 -0.14 31.12 -4.30
CA ALA A 299 -0.90 30.27 -5.19
C ALA A 299 -2.06 29.54 -4.49
N VAL A 300 -1.83 29.03 -3.29
CA VAL A 300 -2.82 28.28 -2.49
C VAL A 300 -3.77 29.20 -1.71
N GLY A 301 -3.34 30.40 -1.36
CA GLY A 301 -4.13 31.37 -0.59
C GLY A 301 -4.40 30.98 0.87
N PRO A 302 -5.30 31.71 1.56
CA PRO A 302 -5.58 31.54 2.99
C PRO A 302 -6.54 30.37 3.23
N ILE A 303 -6.00 29.15 3.43
CA ILE A 303 -6.77 27.92 3.66
C ILE A 303 -7.40 27.87 5.07
N GLU A 304 -6.88 28.65 5.99
CA GLU A 304 -7.30 28.71 7.39
C GLU A 304 -8.76 29.17 7.53
N ARG A 305 -9.23 30.01 6.60
CA ARG A 305 -10.61 30.50 6.53
C ARG A 305 -11.64 29.39 6.29
N PHE A 306 -11.17 28.25 5.79
CA PHE A 306 -12.01 27.09 5.44
C PHE A 306 -11.83 25.93 6.42
N GLY A 307 -11.26 26.18 7.62
CA GLY A 307 -11.10 25.16 8.66
C GLY A 307 -9.86 24.27 8.48
N LEU A 308 -9.02 24.51 7.47
CA LEU A 308 -7.78 23.80 7.28
C LEU A 308 -6.64 24.44 8.09
N LYS A 309 -5.68 23.64 8.54
CA LYS A 309 -4.48 24.13 9.25
C LYS A 309 -3.25 23.85 8.42
N ARG A 310 -2.49 24.88 8.05
CA ARG A 310 -1.26 24.72 7.29
C ARG A 310 -0.17 24.06 8.12
N ALA A 311 0.56 23.10 7.52
CA ALA A 311 1.70 22.49 8.17
C ALA A 311 2.88 23.48 8.27
N ALA A 312 3.62 23.41 9.36
CA ALA A 312 4.84 24.22 9.55
C ALA A 312 6.00 23.69 8.68
N LYS A 313 6.08 22.38 8.48
CA LYS A 313 7.09 21.77 7.59
C LYS A 313 6.77 22.11 6.13
N GLY A 314 7.82 22.47 5.37
CA GLY A 314 7.71 22.63 3.93
C GLY A 314 7.39 21.31 3.20
N PRO A 315 6.92 21.38 1.93
CA PRO A 315 6.47 20.21 1.19
C PRO A 315 7.58 19.15 1.00
N ARG A 316 8.80 19.58 0.69
CA ARG A 316 9.91 18.68 0.43
C ARG A 316 10.35 17.97 1.71
N ARG A 317 10.48 18.71 2.81
CA ARG A 317 10.81 18.15 4.12
C ARG A 317 9.76 17.15 4.60
N MET A 318 8.46 17.43 4.36
CA MET A 318 7.38 16.51 4.69
C MET A 318 7.51 15.16 3.95
N ILE A 319 7.91 15.19 2.67
CA ILE A 319 8.11 13.95 1.89
C ILE A 319 9.33 13.19 2.40
N GLU A 320 10.46 13.87 2.59
CA GLU A 320 11.74 13.24 2.93
C GLU A 320 11.77 12.71 4.37
N GLU A 321 11.21 13.44 5.34
CA GLU A 321 11.24 13.06 6.76
C GLU A 321 10.03 12.21 7.19
N ASP A 322 8.82 12.55 6.69
CA ASP A 322 7.58 11.93 7.15
C ASP A 322 7.02 10.89 6.14
N GLY A 323 7.60 10.79 4.93
CA GLY A 323 7.08 9.97 3.83
C GLY A 323 5.68 10.39 3.35
N ARG A 324 5.24 11.61 3.70
CA ARG A 324 3.90 12.12 3.38
C ARG A 324 3.95 13.04 2.16
N VAL A 325 3.20 12.66 1.12
CA VAL A 325 3.09 13.46 -0.10
C VAL A 325 2.03 14.55 0.12
N PRO A 326 2.35 15.85 -0.15
CA PRO A 326 1.36 16.92 -0.14
C PRO A 326 0.20 16.66 -1.08
N LEU A 327 -0.97 17.24 -0.80
CA LEU A 327 -2.06 17.27 -1.78
C LEU A 327 -1.63 18.10 -3.00
N LEU A 328 -1.71 17.52 -4.18
CA LEU A 328 -1.63 18.25 -5.44
C LEU A 328 -3.05 18.70 -5.81
N ASP A 329 -3.32 20.00 -5.67
CA ASP A 329 -4.66 20.55 -5.91
C ASP A 329 -5.00 20.54 -7.40
N ILE A 330 -6.09 19.85 -7.72
CA ILE A 330 -6.66 19.75 -9.08
C ILE A 330 -8.07 20.32 -9.14
N GLY A 331 -8.43 21.18 -8.15
CA GLY A 331 -9.74 21.81 -8.04
C GLY A 331 -10.45 21.57 -6.71
N THR A 332 -9.90 20.76 -5.81
CA THR A 332 -10.47 20.50 -4.48
C THR A 332 -10.62 21.78 -3.67
N LEU A 333 -9.61 22.66 -3.69
CA LEU A 333 -9.69 23.96 -3.01
C LEU A 333 -10.77 24.88 -3.58
N ALA A 334 -11.02 24.84 -4.89
CA ALA A 334 -12.11 25.61 -5.49
C ALA A 334 -13.47 25.15 -4.93
N LYS A 335 -13.69 23.84 -4.81
CA LYS A 335 -14.92 23.24 -4.25
C LYS A 335 -15.07 23.46 -2.73
N ILE A 336 -13.96 23.60 -2.01
CA ILE A 336 -14.01 24.01 -0.60
C ILE A 336 -14.39 25.49 -0.50
N ARG A 337 -13.86 26.35 -1.37
CA ARG A 337 -14.13 27.80 -1.37
C ARG A 337 -15.58 28.14 -1.75
N ASP A 338 -16.17 27.41 -2.69
CA ASP A 338 -17.56 27.61 -3.12
C ASP A 338 -18.56 26.91 -2.18
N GLY A 339 -18.10 26.18 -1.17
CA GLY A 339 -18.94 25.49 -0.17
C GLY A 339 -19.48 24.12 -0.64
N SER A 340 -19.15 23.66 -1.85
CA SER A 340 -19.53 22.32 -2.33
C SER A 340 -18.90 21.18 -1.54
N ILE A 341 -17.72 21.42 -0.95
CA ILE A 341 -17.06 20.53 0.00
C ILE A 341 -16.97 21.24 1.35
N LYS A 342 -17.64 20.67 2.35
CA LYS A 342 -17.57 21.12 3.74
C LYS A 342 -16.33 20.56 4.42
N VAL A 343 -15.58 21.37 5.17
CA VAL A 343 -14.43 20.88 5.94
C VAL A 343 -14.80 20.86 7.43
N ARG A 344 -14.44 19.77 8.10
CA ARG A 344 -14.65 19.54 9.54
C ARG A 344 -13.39 18.97 10.18
N GLY A 345 -13.36 18.97 11.50
CA GLY A 345 -12.32 18.32 12.31
C GLY A 345 -12.28 16.82 12.14
N GLY A 346 -11.38 16.14 12.86
CA GLY A 346 -11.30 14.67 12.85
C GLY A 346 -12.53 14.01 13.46
N ILE A 347 -12.66 12.70 13.30
CA ILE A 347 -13.68 11.88 13.96
C ILE A 347 -13.22 11.62 15.39
N ASP A 348 -14.14 11.75 16.34
CA ASP A 348 -14.01 11.30 17.72
C ASP A 348 -14.52 9.85 17.83
N HIS A 349 -15.79 9.62 17.53
CA HIS A 349 -16.39 8.28 17.49
C HIS A 349 -17.52 8.18 16.47
N PHE A 350 -17.97 6.96 16.18
CA PHE A 350 -19.11 6.68 15.33
C PHE A 350 -20.39 6.52 16.14
N THR A 351 -21.51 6.86 15.50
CA THR A 351 -22.87 6.53 15.94
C THR A 351 -23.52 5.62 14.90
N PRO A 352 -24.66 4.95 15.21
CA PRO A 352 -25.33 4.10 14.22
C PRO A 352 -25.68 4.79 12.91
N ASP A 353 -25.95 6.10 12.91
CA ASP A 353 -26.38 6.89 11.74
C ASP A 353 -25.39 7.99 11.33
N GLY A 354 -24.16 8.03 11.89
CA GLY A 354 -23.19 9.06 11.55
C GLY A 354 -21.91 9.02 12.38
N VAL A 355 -21.36 10.19 12.64
CA VAL A 355 -20.15 10.38 13.44
C VAL A 355 -20.28 11.59 14.39
N VAL A 356 -19.58 11.53 15.50
CA VAL A 356 -19.27 12.70 16.33
C VAL A 356 -17.89 13.19 15.96
N LEU A 357 -17.78 14.46 15.62
CA LEU A 357 -16.53 15.08 15.20
C LEU A 357 -15.76 15.63 16.40
N SER A 358 -14.51 15.97 16.24
CA SER A 358 -13.63 16.48 17.30
C SER A 358 -14.06 17.82 17.91
N ASP A 359 -15.00 18.53 17.28
CA ASP A 359 -15.68 19.71 17.80
C ASP A 359 -16.97 19.36 18.57
N HIS A 360 -17.19 18.09 18.89
CA HIS A 360 -18.36 17.50 19.54
C HIS A 360 -19.67 17.64 18.73
N ALA A 361 -19.61 18.01 17.46
CA ALA A 361 -20.77 18.06 16.59
C ALA A 361 -21.13 16.66 16.09
N ALA A 362 -22.31 16.16 16.42
CA ALA A 362 -22.88 14.94 15.85
C ALA A 362 -23.43 15.24 14.46
N GLN A 363 -23.05 14.47 13.46
CA GLN A 363 -23.48 14.64 12.07
C GLN A 363 -23.82 13.28 11.45
N LYS A 364 -24.98 13.24 10.77
CA LYS A 364 -25.45 12.04 10.09
C LYS A 364 -24.78 11.89 8.73
N PHE A 365 -24.36 10.66 8.42
CA PHE A 365 -23.77 10.28 7.14
C PHE A 365 -24.34 8.94 6.68
N ASP A 366 -24.52 8.81 5.37
CA ASP A 366 -24.99 7.57 4.75
C ASP A 366 -23.80 6.73 4.27
N ALA A 367 -22.63 7.37 4.10
CA ALA A 367 -21.39 6.69 3.76
C ALA A 367 -20.16 7.43 4.34
N VAL A 368 -19.14 6.63 4.71
CA VAL A 368 -17.83 7.13 5.15
C VAL A 368 -16.74 6.47 4.31
N ILE A 369 -15.90 7.27 3.67
CA ILE A 369 -14.79 6.82 2.82
C ILE A 369 -13.47 7.16 3.53
N LEU A 370 -12.75 6.13 3.96
CA LEU A 370 -11.48 6.26 4.66
C LEU A 370 -10.34 6.49 3.66
N ALA A 371 -10.00 7.74 3.40
CA ALA A 371 -8.82 8.13 2.62
C ALA A 371 -7.60 8.29 3.53
N THR A 372 -7.38 7.29 4.39
CA THR A 372 -6.39 7.26 5.46
C THR A 372 -5.03 6.73 5.03
N GLY A 373 -4.91 6.40 3.74
CA GLY A 373 -3.67 5.95 3.10
C GLY A 373 -3.34 4.48 3.35
N PHE A 374 -2.08 4.15 3.09
CA PHE A 374 -1.58 2.78 3.12
C PHE A 374 -0.37 2.69 4.06
N ARG A 375 -0.21 1.55 4.72
CA ARG A 375 0.93 1.27 5.60
C ARG A 375 1.55 -0.06 5.22
N PRO A 376 2.52 -0.07 4.30
CA PRO A 376 3.18 -1.31 3.92
C PRO A 376 3.91 -1.90 5.12
N ASP A 377 3.72 -3.18 5.34
CA ASP A 377 4.42 -4.00 6.32
C ASP A 377 4.95 -5.25 5.63
N LEU A 378 6.26 -5.34 5.50
CA LEU A 378 6.92 -6.43 4.80
C LEU A 378 7.47 -7.52 5.75
N ARG A 379 7.17 -7.46 7.07
CA ARG A 379 7.73 -8.41 8.04
C ARG A 379 7.25 -9.84 7.82
N GLU A 380 6.02 -10.04 7.35
CA GLU A 380 5.53 -11.38 6.99
C GLU A 380 6.25 -11.92 5.75
N LEU A 381 6.46 -11.07 4.75
CA LEU A 381 7.18 -11.43 3.53
C LEU A 381 8.67 -11.68 3.78
N LEU A 382 9.29 -10.88 4.65
CA LEU A 382 10.72 -10.87 4.96
C LEU A 382 10.94 -11.02 6.48
N PRO A 383 10.68 -12.20 7.06
CA PRO A 383 10.85 -12.40 8.49
C PRO A 383 12.33 -12.36 8.90
N ASN A 384 12.58 -11.81 10.08
CA ASN A 384 13.92 -11.75 10.69
C ASN A 384 14.95 -10.91 9.90
N MET A 385 14.51 -9.91 9.12
CA MET A 385 15.38 -9.02 8.34
C MET A 385 15.72 -7.75 9.12
N ASN A 386 16.44 -7.92 10.26
CA ASN A 386 16.92 -6.81 11.07
C ASN A 386 17.91 -5.95 10.27
N GLY A 387 17.76 -4.61 10.36
CA GLY A 387 18.63 -3.67 9.63
C GLY A 387 18.30 -3.52 8.13
N VAL A 388 17.24 -4.16 7.66
CA VAL A 388 16.68 -4.01 6.30
C VAL A 388 15.32 -3.31 6.35
N LEU A 389 14.51 -3.68 7.34
CA LEU A 389 13.19 -3.08 7.59
C LEU A 389 13.22 -2.23 8.87
N SER A 390 12.39 -1.18 8.90
CA SER A 390 12.09 -0.42 10.12
C SER A 390 11.22 -1.24 11.09
N GLN A 391 10.99 -0.70 12.29
CA GLN A 391 10.08 -1.32 13.27
C GLN A 391 8.64 -1.43 12.75
N GLU A 392 8.23 -0.54 11.84
CA GLU A 392 6.91 -0.58 11.18
C GLU A 392 6.88 -1.50 9.95
N GLY A 393 7.95 -2.25 9.67
CA GLY A 393 8.01 -3.17 8.53
C GLY A 393 8.25 -2.50 7.17
N LYS A 394 8.69 -1.25 7.14
CA LYS A 394 9.03 -0.53 5.91
C LYS A 394 10.49 -0.72 5.54
N PRO A 395 10.85 -0.76 4.25
CA PRO A 395 12.25 -0.81 3.85
C PRO A 395 12.99 0.47 4.29
N LEU A 396 14.19 0.30 4.81
CA LEU A 396 15.07 1.41 5.20
C LEU A 396 15.68 2.13 3.99
N VAL A 397 15.83 1.43 2.88
CA VAL A 397 16.37 1.97 1.63
C VAL A 397 15.58 1.46 0.43
N SER A 398 15.55 2.23 -0.66
CA SER A 398 15.02 1.81 -1.96
C SER A 398 16.00 2.23 -3.07
N GLY A 399 16.12 1.44 -4.12
CA GLY A 399 17.02 1.71 -5.23
C GLY A 399 18.52 1.61 -4.91
N GLN A 400 18.90 0.98 -3.81
CA GLN A 400 20.28 0.85 -3.31
C GLN A 400 20.52 -0.57 -2.80
N ALA A 401 21.79 -0.90 -2.49
CA ALA A 401 22.12 -2.12 -1.77
C ALA A 401 21.57 -2.06 -0.33
N THR A 402 21.05 -3.18 0.13
CA THR A 402 20.68 -3.38 1.53
C THR A 402 21.84 -4.03 2.30
N ASN A 403 21.70 -4.20 3.62
CA ASN A 403 22.63 -4.97 4.42
C ASN A 403 22.59 -6.48 4.09
N GLU A 404 21.56 -6.94 3.37
CA GLU A 404 21.42 -8.32 2.91
C GLU A 404 21.86 -8.42 1.44
N PRO A 405 23.00 -9.07 1.14
CA PRO A 405 23.52 -9.15 -0.22
C PRO A 405 22.52 -9.81 -1.19
N GLY A 406 22.29 -9.16 -2.32
CA GLY A 406 21.36 -9.64 -3.34
C GLY A 406 19.88 -9.29 -3.09
N LEU A 407 19.53 -8.61 -1.97
CA LEU A 407 18.18 -8.11 -1.71
C LEU A 407 18.09 -6.62 -2.05
N TYR A 408 17.09 -6.26 -2.82
CA TYR A 408 16.81 -4.87 -3.22
C TYR A 408 15.33 -4.53 -3.10
N PHE A 409 15.04 -3.24 -2.91
CA PHE A 409 13.69 -2.67 -2.94
C PHE A 409 13.59 -1.65 -4.06
N CYS A 410 12.45 -1.62 -4.76
CA CYS A 410 12.17 -0.66 -5.82
C CYS A 410 10.79 -0.04 -5.67
N GLY A 411 10.72 1.29 -5.65
CA GLY A 411 9.47 2.05 -5.63
C GLY A 411 8.73 2.05 -4.29
N LEU A 412 9.41 1.74 -3.19
CA LEU A 412 8.82 1.61 -1.86
C LEU A 412 9.09 2.80 -0.93
N ILE A 413 9.79 3.83 -1.38
CA ILE A 413 10.01 5.08 -0.65
C ILE A 413 9.47 6.24 -1.47
N ALA A 414 8.72 7.14 -0.83
CA ALA A 414 8.15 8.31 -1.49
C ALA A 414 9.25 9.29 -1.93
N SER A 415 9.09 9.89 -3.11
CA SER A 415 10.05 10.83 -3.67
C SER A 415 9.42 12.18 -4.01
N PRO A 416 10.08 13.30 -3.70
CA PRO A 416 9.64 14.62 -4.11
C PRO A 416 9.74 14.86 -5.63
N THR A 417 10.50 14.03 -6.36
CA THR A 417 10.72 14.15 -7.80
C THR A 417 9.86 13.20 -8.65
N GLY A 418 8.76 12.68 -8.06
CA GLY A 418 7.77 11.84 -8.73
C GLY A 418 8.09 10.35 -8.69
N GLN A 419 7.09 9.57 -8.27
CA GLN A 419 7.29 8.14 -7.97
C GLN A 419 7.68 7.32 -9.21
N LEU A 420 7.02 7.51 -10.37
CA LEU A 420 7.35 6.75 -11.59
C LEU A 420 8.76 7.08 -12.10
N ARG A 421 9.16 8.36 -12.02
CA ARG A 421 10.52 8.78 -12.36
C ARG A 421 11.55 8.12 -11.46
N GLU A 422 11.35 8.14 -10.15
CA GLU A 422 12.29 7.52 -9.21
C GLU A 422 12.35 6.00 -9.37
N ILE A 423 11.23 5.34 -9.59
CA ILE A 423 11.19 3.91 -9.97
C ILE A 423 12.13 3.65 -11.15
N GLY A 424 12.08 4.48 -12.18
CA GLY A 424 12.97 4.35 -13.34
C GLY A 424 14.47 4.50 -13.00
N LEU A 425 14.81 5.44 -12.13
CA LEU A 425 16.18 5.64 -11.66
C LEU A 425 16.65 4.51 -10.75
N GLU A 426 15.79 4.08 -9.83
CA GLU A 426 16.06 2.96 -8.93
C GLU A 426 16.27 1.66 -9.71
N ALA A 427 15.41 1.35 -10.68
CA ALA A 427 15.51 0.16 -11.51
C ALA A 427 16.85 0.07 -12.26
N LYS A 428 17.33 1.20 -12.79
CA LYS A 428 18.65 1.28 -13.42
C LYS A 428 19.77 0.99 -12.42
N ARG A 429 19.77 1.65 -11.25
CA ARG A 429 20.79 1.43 -10.19
C ARG A 429 20.79 -0.01 -9.70
N ILE A 430 19.61 -0.55 -9.37
CA ILE A 430 19.45 -1.94 -8.91
C ILE A 430 20.00 -2.91 -9.95
N SER A 431 19.72 -2.70 -11.24
CA SER A 431 20.20 -3.61 -12.27
C SER A 431 21.72 -3.58 -12.45
N ASP A 432 22.39 -2.42 -12.21
CA ASP A 432 23.85 -2.35 -12.21
C ASP A 432 24.43 -3.11 -10.98
N LEU A 433 23.88 -2.91 -9.79
CA LEU A 433 24.27 -3.60 -8.57
C LEU A 433 24.03 -5.11 -8.66
N ALA A 434 22.89 -5.53 -9.15
CA ALA A 434 22.55 -6.95 -9.36
C ALA A 434 23.53 -7.62 -10.34
N ARG A 435 23.87 -6.97 -11.44
CA ARG A 435 24.86 -7.48 -12.41
C ARG A 435 26.23 -7.67 -11.75
N GLN A 436 26.67 -6.72 -10.95
CA GLN A 436 27.95 -6.82 -10.23
C GLN A 436 27.92 -8.01 -9.24
N TYR A 437 26.84 -8.12 -8.47
CA TYR A 437 26.66 -9.18 -7.50
C TYR A 437 26.61 -10.58 -8.17
N VAL A 438 25.80 -10.77 -9.21
CA VAL A 438 25.73 -12.06 -9.94
C VAL A 438 27.09 -12.46 -10.53
N LYS A 439 27.86 -11.49 -11.03
CA LYS A 439 29.22 -11.77 -11.55
C LYS A 439 30.18 -12.19 -10.43
N SER A 440 30.07 -11.63 -9.22
CA SER A 440 30.93 -12.00 -8.09
C SER A 440 30.62 -13.40 -7.57
N GLN A 441 29.38 -13.90 -7.72
CA GLN A 441 28.98 -15.24 -7.31
C GLN A 441 29.43 -16.34 -8.30
N LYS A 442 29.83 -15.97 -9.52
CA LYS A 442 30.32 -16.92 -10.55
C LYS A 442 31.85 -17.07 -10.56
N LYS A 443 32.56 -16.28 -9.77
CA LYS A 443 34.01 -16.37 -9.53
C LYS A 443 34.26 -17.23 -8.29
#